data_ad00a97ab2c33eea7377e1a1d0185539
#
_entry.id   ad00a97ab2c33eea7377e1a1d0185539
#
_cell.length_a   1.000
_cell.length_b   1.000
_cell.length_c   1.000
_cell.angle_alpha   90.00
_cell.angle_beta   90.00
_cell.angle_gamma   90.00
#
_symmetry.space_group_name_H-M   'P 1'
#
loop_
_entity.id
_entity.type
_entity.pdbx_description
1 polymer ?
#
loop_
_entity_poly.entity_id
_entity_poly.type
_entity_poly.pdbx_seq_one_letter_code
_entity_poly.pdbx_strand_id
1 'polypeptide(L)'
;GVLPDEKQVKIGVTYMTMNNDFYKTLNAELEKKTNQQGSRLYVRDPELDEGKQSQQIDFFVREKVDVIVINPVKSNSPSIISSLQKAKKAGIKIIVVDAPISQDVKVDTTIVSDNYQAGVLIAQDMMKRLPSANILLLEHRNAVSAMDRIQGFIDTIEKQPSYKIISQKETLGQTEETMPQVKGALDEGLDFNVVMALNDRAAIGALAAIKNQGLDKKISIYGVDGSPDIKNFLATTSDIEGTVAQSPIQMGRKVAQVIELMQEGKSYDSQYLIPVHLVNRDNISQYTVTGWQ
;
A
#
# COMPACT_ATOMS: atom_id res chain seq x y z
N GLY A 1 -29.53 33.11 6.70
CA GLY A 1 -28.39 33.51 7.48
C GLY A 1 -27.58 32.31 7.92
N VAL A 2 -26.29 32.48 8.05
CA VAL A 2 -25.40 31.45 8.52
C VAL A 2 -25.76 31.12 9.96
N LEU A 3 -26.06 29.86 10.25
CA LEU A 3 -26.31 29.42 11.62
C LEU A 3 -24.98 29.56 12.37
N PRO A 4 -24.91 30.39 13.45
CA PRO A 4 -23.66 30.70 14.11
C PRO A 4 -22.99 29.50 14.81
N ASP A 5 -23.69 28.34 14.89
CA ASP A 5 -23.24 27.17 15.62
C ASP A 5 -22.83 25.99 14.72
N GLU A 6 -22.82 26.17 13.38
CA GLU A 6 -22.28 25.14 12.51
C GLU A 6 -20.76 25.12 12.60
N LYS A 7 -20.30 24.25 13.48
CA LYS A 7 -18.87 24.05 13.67
C LYS A 7 -18.29 23.32 12.45
N GLN A 8 -17.34 23.97 11.80
CA GLN A 8 -16.58 23.34 10.72
C GLN A 8 -15.80 22.16 11.27
N VAL A 9 -15.93 20.98 10.64
CA VAL A 9 -15.16 19.79 11.00
C VAL A 9 -13.71 20.02 10.62
N LYS A 10 -12.81 19.80 11.56
CA LYS A 10 -11.36 19.91 11.38
C LYS A 10 -10.74 18.54 11.32
N ILE A 11 -9.91 18.29 10.30
CA ILE A 11 -9.29 17.01 10.06
C ILE A 11 -7.78 17.21 9.94
N GLY A 12 -7.01 16.59 10.84
CA GLY A 12 -5.55 16.57 10.74
C GLY A 12 -5.13 15.35 9.94
N VAL A 13 -4.28 15.52 8.95
CA VAL A 13 -3.85 14.46 8.03
C VAL A 13 -2.34 14.42 7.97
N THR A 14 -1.76 13.25 8.19
CA THR A 14 -0.33 13.03 8.04
C THR A 14 -0.06 11.65 7.44
N TYR A 15 0.55 11.66 6.26
CA TYR A 15 1.04 10.45 5.58
C TYR A 15 2.53 10.30 5.88
N MET A 16 3.09 9.10 5.71
CA MET A 16 4.52 8.89 5.99
C MET A 16 5.43 9.81 5.18
N THR A 17 5.01 10.15 3.95
CA THR A 17 5.68 11.11 3.08
C THR A 17 4.70 11.63 2.04
N MET A 18 4.87 12.87 1.61
CA MET A 18 4.14 13.40 0.45
C MET A 18 4.96 13.27 -0.84
N ASN A 19 6.18 12.79 -0.76
CA ASN A 19 6.98 12.45 -1.95
C ASN A 19 6.64 11.05 -2.45
N ASN A 20 5.35 10.81 -2.67
CA ASN A 20 4.80 9.55 -3.15
C ASN A 20 3.45 9.83 -3.80
N ASP A 21 3.36 9.56 -5.09
CA ASP A 21 2.15 9.86 -5.87
C ASP A 21 0.91 9.11 -5.37
N PHE A 22 1.07 7.94 -4.74
CA PHE A 22 -0.03 7.22 -4.12
C PHE A 22 -0.72 8.08 -3.06
N TYR A 23 0.06 8.65 -2.13
CA TYR A 23 -0.48 9.49 -1.06
C TYR A 23 -0.99 10.82 -1.56
N LYS A 24 -0.35 11.41 -2.58
CA LYS A 24 -0.86 12.62 -3.23
C LYS A 24 -2.24 12.39 -3.84
N THR A 25 -2.42 11.26 -4.52
CA THR A 25 -3.69 10.89 -5.15
C THR A 25 -4.77 10.61 -4.10
N LEU A 26 -4.42 9.85 -3.06
CA LEU A 26 -5.32 9.58 -1.94
C LEU A 26 -5.79 10.89 -1.30
N ASN A 27 -4.83 11.77 -0.99
CA ASN A 27 -5.13 13.05 -0.35
C ASN A 27 -5.97 13.98 -1.23
N ALA A 28 -5.72 14.00 -2.53
CA ALA A 28 -6.50 14.82 -3.45
C ALA A 28 -7.98 14.39 -3.44
N GLU A 29 -8.24 13.08 -3.43
CA GLU A 29 -9.62 12.57 -3.36
C GLU A 29 -10.26 12.83 -2.00
N LEU A 30 -9.51 12.64 -0.91
CA LEU A 30 -9.96 12.96 0.45
C LEU A 30 -10.34 14.44 0.55
N GLU A 31 -9.46 15.33 0.10
CA GLU A 31 -9.68 16.79 0.13
C GLU A 31 -10.91 17.18 -0.68
N LYS A 32 -11.04 16.63 -1.89
CA LYS A 32 -12.21 16.89 -2.74
C LYS A 32 -13.52 16.52 -2.02
N LYS A 33 -13.58 15.35 -1.40
CA LYS A 33 -14.78 14.86 -0.73
C LYS A 33 -15.07 15.62 0.56
N THR A 34 -14.06 15.93 1.35
CA THR A 34 -14.23 16.67 2.61
C THR A 34 -14.53 18.15 2.37
N ASN A 35 -14.02 18.75 1.30
CA ASN A 35 -14.39 20.11 0.91
C ASN A 35 -15.88 20.18 0.54
N GLN A 36 -16.42 19.17 -0.13
CA GLN A 36 -17.85 19.09 -0.42
C GLN A 36 -18.71 19.04 0.86
N GLN A 37 -18.14 18.54 1.94
CA GLN A 37 -18.76 18.44 3.26
C GLN A 37 -18.54 19.68 4.13
N GLY A 38 -17.79 20.66 3.63
CA GLY A 38 -17.46 21.88 4.36
C GLY A 38 -16.38 21.72 5.43
N SER A 39 -15.62 20.63 5.38
CA SER A 39 -14.56 20.34 6.35
C SER A 39 -13.27 21.06 6.01
N ARG A 40 -12.40 21.22 7.02
CA ARG A 40 -11.08 21.82 6.86
C ARG A 40 -9.99 20.80 7.15
N LEU A 41 -9.07 20.64 6.19
CA LEU A 41 -7.93 19.74 6.31
C LEU A 41 -6.65 20.49 6.68
N TYR A 42 -5.91 19.91 7.62
CA TYR A 42 -4.54 20.30 7.93
C TYR A 42 -3.63 19.15 7.49
N VAL A 43 -3.05 19.25 6.30
CA VAL A 43 -2.19 18.19 5.74
C VAL A 43 -0.74 18.47 6.10
N ARG A 44 -0.03 17.47 6.60
CA ARG A 44 1.37 17.57 7.02
C ARG A 44 2.20 16.46 6.42
N ASP A 45 3.45 16.78 6.11
CA ASP A 45 4.44 15.85 5.57
C ASP A 45 5.52 15.61 6.63
N PRO A 46 5.61 14.40 7.21
CA PRO A 46 6.66 14.10 8.20
C PRO A 46 7.99 13.69 7.56
N GLU A 47 8.05 13.57 6.24
CA GLU A 47 9.28 13.24 5.50
C GLU A 47 9.96 11.96 6.02
N LEU A 48 9.17 10.91 6.30
CA LEU A 48 9.61 9.62 6.83
C LEU A 48 10.26 9.69 8.23
N ASP A 49 10.05 10.79 8.96
CA ASP A 49 10.62 10.99 10.29
C ASP A 49 9.57 10.77 11.39
N GLU A 50 9.82 9.79 12.27
CA GLU A 50 8.92 9.41 13.36
C GLU A 50 8.66 10.58 14.33
N GLY A 51 9.72 11.28 14.71
CA GLY A 51 9.63 12.41 15.64
C GLY A 51 8.82 13.56 15.05
N LYS A 52 9.03 13.82 13.76
CA LYS A 52 8.27 14.86 13.06
C LYS A 52 6.78 14.49 12.97
N GLN A 53 6.46 13.23 12.67
CA GLN A 53 5.06 12.79 12.65
C GLN A 53 4.41 12.89 14.03
N SER A 54 5.12 12.49 15.08
CA SER A 54 4.66 12.63 16.46
C SER A 54 4.36 14.10 16.78
N GLN A 55 5.24 15.03 16.42
CA GLN A 55 5.02 16.48 16.62
C GLN A 55 3.81 16.99 15.84
N GLN A 56 3.56 16.46 14.65
CA GLN A 56 2.39 16.84 13.85
C GLN A 56 1.09 16.36 14.51
N ILE A 57 1.08 15.16 15.08
CA ILE A 57 -0.06 14.67 15.85
C ILE A 57 -0.30 15.56 17.07
N ASP A 58 0.74 15.92 17.79
CA ASP A 58 0.66 16.83 18.95
C ASP A 58 0.09 18.20 18.54
N PHE A 59 0.48 18.71 17.36
CA PHE A 59 -0.08 19.93 16.80
C PHE A 59 -1.59 19.78 16.56
N PHE A 60 -2.05 18.64 15.99
CA PHE A 60 -3.46 18.40 15.77
C PHE A 60 -4.25 18.36 17.07
N VAL A 61 -3.66 17.82 18.13
CA VAL A 61 -4.29 17.82 19.47
C VAL A 61 -4.44 19.25 19.98
N ARG A 62 -3.42 20.09 19.85
CA ARG A 62 -3.49 21.51 20.26
C ARG A 62 -4.53 22.28 19.46
N GLU A 63 -4.65 22.00 18.17
CA GLU A 63 -5.64 22.63 17.28
C GLU A 63 -7.06 22.08 17.49
N LYS A 64 -7.21 21.08 18.36
CA LYS A 64 -8.50 20.45 18.66
C LYS A 64 -9.24 19.96 17.43
N VAL A 65 -8.52 19.27 16.54
CA VAL A 65 -9.16 18.64 15.39
C VAL A 65 -10.16 17.60 15.84
N ASP A 66 -11.17 17.35 15.01
CA ASP A 66 -12.20 16.35 15.30
C ASP A 66 -11.70 14.94 14.95
N VAL A 67 -10.91 14.83 13.88
CA VAL A 67 -10.42 13.55 13.35
C VAL A 67 -8.96 13.69 12.96
N ILE A 68 -8.18 12.66 13.23
CA ILE A 68 -6.83 12.49 12.69
C ILE A 68 -6.85 11.32 11.71
N VAL A 69 -6.35 11.58 10.50
CA VAL A 69 -6.07 10.56 9.49
C VAL A 69 -4.56 10.38 9.42
N ILE A 70 -4.08 9.19 9.71
CA ILE A 70 -2.65 8.90 9.76
C ILE A 70 -2.28 7.69 8.94
N ASN A 71 -1.27 7.86 8.07
CA ASN A 71 -0.48 6.77 7.53
C ASN A 71 0.84 6.76 8.28
N PRO A 72 1.07 5.77 9.17
CA PRO A 72 2.20 5.86 10.10
C PRO A 72 3.54 5.66 9.41
N VAL A 73 4.52 6.48 9.75
CA VAL A 73 5.90 6.31 9.32
C VAL A 73 6.44 4.95 9.78
N LYS A 74 6.03 4.54 10.98
CA LYS A 74 6.43 3.26 11.57
C LYS A 74 5.32 2.76 12.50
N SER A 75 4.94 1.51 12.32
CA SER A 75 3.81 0.89 13.03
C SER A 75 4.01 0.82 14.55
N ASN A 76 5.23 0.55 15.00
CA ASN A 76 5.57 0.37 16.41
C ASN A 76 6.41 1.50 16.99
N SER A 77 6.32 2.71 16.43
CA SER A 77 7.04 3.88 16.93
C SER A 77 6.52 4.31 18.30
N PRO A 78 7.34 4.30 19.36
CA PRO A 78 6.89 4.72 20.69
C PRO A 78 6.38 6.17 20.72
N SER A 79 7.03 7.09 19.98
CA SER A 79 6.64 8.50 19.97
C SER A 79 5.30 8.71 19.25
N ILE A 80 5.09 8.05 18.11
CA ILE A 80 3.81 8.12 17.37
C ILE A 80 2.69 7.52 18.20
N ILE A 81 2.92 6.34 18.81
CA ILE A 81 1.94 5.67 19.65
C ILE A 81 1.55 6.57 20.84
N SER A 82 2.54 7.17 21.51
CA SER A 82 2.31 8.07 22.63
C SER A 82 1.46 9.29 22.22
N SER A 83 1.78 9.91 21.09
CA SER A 83 1.01 11.06 20.59
C SER A 83 -0.42 10.67 20.21
N LEU A 84 -0.62 9.50 19.60
CA LEU A 84 -1.96 9.00 19.27
C LEU A 84 -2.77 8.67 20.54
N GLN A 85 -2.13 8.14 21.59
CA GLN A 85 -2.79 7.90 22.88
C GLN A 85 -3.27 9.20 23.50
N LYS A 86 -2.47 10.28 23.42
CA LYS A 86 -2.88 11.62 23.87
C LYS A 86 -4.09 12.14 23.07
N ALA A 87 -4.07 11.93 21.76
CA ALA A 87 -5.20 12.31 20.90
C ALA A 87 -6.48 11.58 21.30
N LYS A 88 -6.41 10.27 21.59
CA LYS A 88 -7.54 9.50 22.06
C LYS A 88 -8.10 10.04 23.38
N LYS A 89 -7.22 10.37 24.32
CA LYS A 89 -7.63 10.96 25.62
C LYS A 89 -8.31 12.32 25.43
N ALA A 90 -7.93 13.05 24.39
CA ALA A 90 -8.55 14.33 24.05
C ALA A 90 -9.90 14.17 23.32
N GLY A 91 -10.34 12.95 23.07
CA GLY A 91 -11.60 12.67 22.38
C GLY A 91 -11.55 12.75 20.87
N ILE A 92 -10.35 12.78 20.30
CA ILE A 92 -10.16 12.84 18.84
C ILE A 92 -10.33 11.44 18.24
N LYS A 93 -11.07 11.33 17.14
CA LYS A 93 -11.20 10.10 16.36
C LYS A 93 -9.94 9.88 15.53
N ILE A 94 -9.50 8.63 15.44
CA ILE A 94 -8.29 8.27 14.69
C ILE A 94 -8.63 7.24 13.61
N ILE A 95 -8.28 7.59 12.37
CA ILE A 95 -8.36 6.73 11.18
C ILE A 95 -6.94 6.44 10.73
N VAL A 96 -6.55 5.17 10.71
CA VAL A 96 -5.26 4.72 10.18
C VAL A 96 -5.45 4.26 8.74
N VAL A 97 -4.60 4.70 7.84
CA VAL A 97 -4.73 4.35 6.41
C VAL A 97 -3.48 3.71 5.85
N ASP A 98 -3.66 2.78 4.91
CA ASP A 98 -2.66 2.11 4.08
C ASP A 98 -1.74 1.14 4.81
N ALA A 99 -1.31 1.44 6.01
CA ALA A 99 -0.50 0.55 6.84
C ALA A 99 -1.07 0.52 8.26
N PRO A 100 -1.08 -0.64 8.93
CA PRO A 100 -1.62 -0.72 10.28
C PRO A 100 -0.69 -0.06 11.31
N ILE A 101 -1.27 0.28 12.45
CA ILE A 101 -0.53 0.78 13.61
C ILE A 101 -0.52 -0.31 14.70
N SER A 102 0.44 -0.25 15.61
CA SER A 102 0.52 -1.15 16.77
C SER A 102 -0.79 -1.18 17.57
N GLN A 103 -1.12 -2.35 18.11
CA GLN A 103 -2.29 -2.53 18.97
C GLN A 103 -2.16 -1.84 20.35
N ASP A 104 -0.99 -1.27 20.64
CA ASP A 104 -0.76 -0.50 21.87
C ASP A 104 -1.55 0.81 21.91
N VAL A 105 -2.07 1.26 20.78
CA VAL A 105 -3.03 2.35 20.71
C VAL A 105 -4.34 1.84 20.10
N LYS A 106 -5.45 2.18 20.74
CA LYS A 106 -6.78 1.79 20.25
C LYS A 106 -7.29 2.88 19.31
N VAL A 107 -7.16 2.64 18.02
CA VAL A 107 -7.68 3.56 16.99
C VAL A 107 -9.13 3.24 16.67
N ASP A 108 -9.84 4.19 16.05
CA ASP A 108 -11.26 4.01 15.73
C ASP A 108 -11.49 3.11 14.53
N THR A 109 -10.68 3.26 13.48
CA THR A 109 -10.74 2.37 12.33
C THR A 109 -9.42 2.35 11.57
N THR A 110 -9.22 1.28 10.81
CA THR A 110 -8.06 1.10 9.92
C THR A 110 -8.57 0.78 8.52
N ILE A 111 -8.10 1.53 7.53
CA ILE A 111 -8.50 1.40 6.12
C ILE A 111 -7.27 1.02 5.32
N VAL A 112 -7.23 -0.22 4.82
CA VAL A 112 -6.08 -0.78 4.10
C VAL A 112 -6.57 -1.55 2.89
N SER A 113 -5.70 -1.75 1.91
CA SER A 113 -6.00 -2.66 0.80
C SER A 113 -6.07 -4.10 1.29
N ASP A 114 -6.80 -4.95 0.54
CA ASP A 114 -6.85 -6.38 0.81
C ASP A 114 -5.54 -7.02 0.34
N ASN A 115 -4.50 -6.88 1.16
CA ASN A 115 -3.14 -7.29 0.83
C ASN A 115 -3.00 -8.81 0.70
N TYR A 116 -3.70 -9.58 1.52
CA TYR A 116 -3.71 -11.03 1.42
C TYR A 116 -4.27 -11.47 0.05
N GLN A 117 -5.40 -10.86 -0.36
CA GLN A 117 -6.03 -11.16 -1.65
C GLN A 117 -5.10 -10.80 -2.83
N ALA A 118 -4.26 -9.78 -2.69
CA ALA A 118 -3.30 -9.43 -3.73
C ALA A 118 -2.37 -10.61 -4.03
N GLY A 119 -1.86 -11.26 -3.00
CA GLY A 119 -1.02 -12.46 -3.15
C GLY A 119 -1.78 -13.63 -3.77
N VAL A 120 -3.02 -13.83 -3.36
CA VAL A 120 -3.91 -14.86 -3.91
C VAL A 120 -4.11 -14.67 -5.41
N LEU A 121 -4.40 -13.44 -5.84
CA LEU A 121 -4.64 -13.12 -7.25
C LEU A 121 -3.40 -13.37 -8.11
N ILE A 122 -2.22 -13.05 -7.63
CA ILE A 122 -0.96 -13.32 -8.33
C ILE A 122 -0.76 -14.83 -8.50
N ALA A 123 -0.94 -15.60 -7.42
CA ALA A 123 -0.77 -17.05 -7.47
C ALA A 123 -1.76 -17.70 -8.46
N GLN A 124 -3.00 -17.25 -8.45
CA GLN A 124 -4.03 -17.75 -9.36
C GLN A 124 -3.70 -17.47 -10.82
N ASP A 125 -3.23 -16.26 -11.14
CA ASP A 125 -2.83 -15.92 -12.50
C ASP A 125 -1.61 -16.73 -12.96
N MET A 126 -0.63 -16.89 -12.10
CA MET A 126 0.56 -17.71 -12.38
C MET A 126 0.14 -19.16 -12.69
N MET A 127 -0.70 -19.75 -11.85
CA MET A 127 -1.14 -21.13 -12.04
C MET A 127 -2.00 -21.32 -13.30
N LYS A 128 -2.73 -20.27 -13.68
CA LYS A 128 -3.52 -20.29 -14.93
C LYS A 128 -2.60 -20.26 -16.17
N ARG A 129 -1.46 -19.58 -16.10
CA ARG A 129 -0.56 -19.36 -17.24
C ARG A 129 0.52 -20.43 -17.36
N LEU A 130 0.97 -20.98 -16.24
CA LEU A 130 2.11 -21.90 -16.20
C LEU A 130 1.70 -23.22 -15.50
N PRO A 131 2.03 -24.38 -16.09
CA PRO A 131 1.73 -25.68 -15.45
C PRO A 131 2.64 -25.96 -14.25
N SER A 132 3.79 -25.30 -14.17
CA SER A 132 4.74 -25.41 -13.07
C SER A 132 5.57 -24.14 -12.97
N ALA A 133 6.15 -23.87 -11.82
CA ALA A 133 7.01 -22.70 -11.63
C ALA A 133 8.03 -22.92 -10.51
N ASN A 134 9.22 -22.35 -10.73
CA ASN A 134 10.22 -22.13 -9.70
C ASN A 134 10.24 -20.64 -9.40
N ILE A 135 9.94 -20.28 -8.15
CA ILE A 135 9.56 -18.93 -7.78
C ILE A 135 10.64 -18.31 -6.91
N LEU A 136 11.05 -17.09 -7.27
CA LEU A 136 11.81 -16.18 -6.44
C LEU A 136 10.83 -15.21 -5.77
N LEU A 137 10.78 -15.21 -4.42
CA LEU A 137 9.99 -14.24 -3.66
C LEU A 137 10.87 -13.04 -3.30
N LEU A 138 10.35 -11.86 -3.57
CA LEU A 138 10.97 -10.59 -3.16
C LEU A 138 10.14 -9.99 -2.04
N GLU A 139 10.75 -9.83 -0.88
CA GLU A 139 10.06 -9.56 0.38
C GLU A 139 10.45 -8.23 1.02
N HIS A 140 9.63 -7.79 1.95
CA HIS A 140 9.95 -6.77 2.94
C HIS A 140 9.38 -7.25 4.28
N ARG A 141 10.18 -8.00 5.03
CA ARG A 141 9.72 -8.77 6.20
C ARG A 141 9.19 -7.90 7.33
N ASN A 142 9.69 -6.67 7.46
CA ASN A 142 9.25 -5.76 8.53
C ASN A 142 7.99 -4.97 8.18
N ALA A 143 7.45 -5.11 6.98
CA ALA A 143 6.22 -4.44 6.55
C ALA A 143 5.04 -5.43 6.57
N VAL A 144 4.05 -5.17 7.40
CA VAL A 144 2.88 -6.06 7.56
C VAL A 144 2.13 -6.24 6.24
N SER A 145 1.91 -5.17 5.48
CA SER A 145 1.22 -5.25 4.19
C SER A 145 1.96 -6.16 3.21
N ALA A 146 3.29 -6.05 3.17
CA ALA A 146 4.13 -6.89 2.32
C ALA A 146 4.05 -8.36 2.73
N MET A 147 4.12 -8.64 4.03
CA MET A 147 4.03 -10.00 4.55
C MET A 147 2.67 -10.63 4.26
N ASP A 148 1.59 -9.86 4.33
CA ASP A 148 0.24 -10.35 4.00
C ASP A 148 0.15 -10.75 2.53
N ARG A 149 0.75 -9.97 1.63
CA ARG A 149 0.80 -10.29 0.18
C ARG A 149 1.55 -11.60 -0.06
N ILE A 150 2.71 -11.74 0.55
CA ILE A 150 3.52 -12.95 0.44
C ILE A 150 2.77 -14.15 1.01
N GLN A 151 2.10 -13.98 2.16
CA GLN A 151 1.36 -15.07 2.79
C GLN A 151 0.18 -15.53 1.94
N GLY A 152 -0.57 -14.60 1.34
CA GLY A 152 -1.66 -14.95 0.42
C GLY A 152 -1.17 -15.75 -0.78
N PHE A 153 -0.01 -15.38 -1.32
CA PHE A 153 0.63 -16.12 -2.40
C PHE A 153 1.04 -17.54 -1.96
N ILE A 154 1.74 -17.65 -0.85
CA ILE A 154 2.21 -18.93 -0.30
C ILE A 154 1.03 -19.87 -0.03
N ASP A 155 0.00 -19.38 0.66
CA ASP A 155 -1.16 -20.19 1.03
C ASP A 155 -1.87 -20.74 -0.20
N THR A 156 -1.91 -19.98 -1.28
CA THR A 156 -2.58 -20.38 -2.51
C THR A 156 -1.85 -21.51 -3.25
N ILE A 157 -0.52 -21.56 -3.18
CA ILE A 157 0.29 -22.58 -3.86
C ILE A 157 0.71 -23.73 -2.95
N GLU A 158 0.43 -23.66 -1.66
CA GLU A 158 0.97 -24.58 -0.63
C GLU A 158 0.73 -26.06 -0.95
N LYS A 159 -0.44 -26.39 -1.49
CA LYS A 159 -0.80 -27.77 -1.80
C LYS A 159 -0.60 -28.12 -3.28
N GLN A 160 0.17 -27.31 -4.01
CA GLN A 160 0.40 -27.45 -5.44
C GLN A 160 1.88 -27.77 -5.68
N PRO A 161 2.30 -29.05 -5.70
CA PRO A 161 3.72 -29.43 -5.73
C PRO A 161 4.47 -28.98 -6.99
N SER A 162 3.76 -28.63 -8.05
CA SER A 162 4.36 -28.11 -9.28
C SER A 162 4.87 -26.65 -9.14
N TYR A 163 4.50 -25.96 -8.07
CA TYR A 163 4.88 -24.56 -7.83
C TYR A 163 5.76 -24.49 -6.59
N LYS A 164 7.05 -24.20 -6.80
CA LYS A 164 8.08 -24.26 -5.75
C LYS A 164 8.71 -22.91 -5.52
N ILE A 165 8.80 -22.50 -4.25
CA ILE A 165 9.57 -21.34 -3.84
C ILE A 165 11.01 -21.80 -3.66
N ILE A 166 11.90 -21.35 -4.54
CA ILE A 166 13.30 -21.79 -4.51
C ILE A 166 14.24 -20.80 -3.84
N SER A 167 13.79 -19.53 -3.67
CA SER A 167 14.55 -18.53 -2.92
C SER A 167 13.65 -17.39 -2.46
N GLN A 168 14.07 -16.76 -1.37
CA GLN A 168 13.41 -15.59 -0.78
C GLN A 168 14.48 -14.54 -0.51
N LYS A 169 14.30 -13.31 -0.99
CA LYS A 169 15.26 -12.23 -0.84
C LYS A 169 14.59 -11.00 -0.23
N GLU A 170 15.26 -10.42 0.77
CA GLU A 170 14.83 -9.17 1.39
C GLU A 170 15.20 -8.00 0.47
N THR A 171 14.25 -7.09 0.21
CA THR A 171 14.44 -5.97 -0.74
C THR A 171 14.12 -4.61 -0.14
N LEU A 172 13.56 -4.56 1.07
CA LEU A 172 13.03 -3.35 1.68
C LEU A 172 11.98 -2.64 0.81
N GLY A 173 11.45 -3.35 -0.21
CA GLY A 173 10.47 -2.79 -1.14
C GLY A 173 11.01 -1.68 -2.04
N GLN A 174 12.34 -1.59 -2.21
CA GLN A 174 13.00 -0.53 -2.99
C GLN A 174 13.69 -1.10 -4.22
N THR A 175 13.61 -0.36 -5.33
CA THR A 175 14.21 -0.78 -6.61
C THR A 175 15.71 -1.00 -6.48
N GLU A 176 16.44 -0.04 -5.88
CA GLU A 176 17.89 -0.09 -5.74
C GLU A 176 18.36 -1.23 -4.86
N GLU A 177 17.61 -1.55 -3.79
CA GLU A 177 17.93 -2.65 -2.90
C GLU A 177 17.61 -4.00 -3.53
N THR A 178 16.61 -4.04 -4.42
CA THR A 178 16.19 -5.26 -5.10
C THR A 178 17.20 -5.72 -6.14
N MET A 179 17.78 -4.81 -6.91
CA MET A 179 18.67 -5.13 -8.03
C MET A 179 19.83 -6.05 -7.62
N PRO A 180 20.62 -5.74 -6.56
CA PRO A 180 21.71 -6.64 -6.16
C PRO A 180 21.23 -7.98 -5.61
N GLN A 181 20.05 -8.02 -4.99
CA GLN A 181 19.48 -9.28 -4.48
C GLN A 181 19.11 -10.23 -5.62
N VAL A 182 18.49 -9.71 -6.68
CA VAL A 182 18.14 -10.52 -7.85
C VAL A 182 19.39 -10.91 -8.63
N LYS A 183 20.35 -10.00 -8.79
CA LYS A 183 21.66 -10.32 -9.38
C LYS A 183 22.33 -11.46 -8.61
N GLY A 184 22.32 -11.40 -7.28
CA GLY A 184 22.88 -12.45 -6.43
C GLY A 184 22.20 -13.81 -6.66
N ALA A 185 20.89 -13.83 -6.78
CA ALA A 185 20.15 -15.06 -7.08
C ALA A 185 20.55 -15.66 -8.44
N LEU A 186 20.73 -14.81 -9.45
CA LEU A 186 21.20 -15.23 -10.77
C LEU A 186 22.63 -15.73 -10.73
N ASP A 187 23.52 -15.07 -9.99
CA ASP A 187 24.90 -15.45 -9.83
C ASP A 187 25.06 -16.77 -9.07
N GLU A 188 24.13 -17.09 -8.14
CA GLU A 188 24.04 -18.37 -7.46
C GLU A 188 23.63 -19.52 -8.39
N GLY A 189 23.23 -19.23 -9.62
CA GLY A 189 22.76 -20.22 -10.58
C GLY A 189 21.33 -20.70 -10.32
N LEU A 190 20.53 -19.94 -9.56
CA LEU A 190 19.14 -20.28 -9.30
C LEU A 190 18.31 -20.18 -10.59
N ASP A 191 17.60 -21.26 -10.91
CA ASP A 191 16.81 -21.35 -12.14
C ASP A 191 15.33 -21.07 -11.85
N PHE A 192 15.02 -19.82 -11.53
CA PHE A 192 13.64 -19.37 -11.34
C PHE A 192 13.05 -18.85 -12.65
N ASN A 193 11.77 -19.10 -12.87
CA ASN A 193 11.03 -18.60 -14.03
C ASN A 193 9.87 -17.67 -13.64
N VAL A 194 9.66 -17.46 -12.34
CA VAL A 194 8.67 -16.53 -11.83
C VAL A 194 9.29 -15.70 -10.70
N VAL A 195 9.01 -14.40 -10.71
CA VAL A 195 9.30 -13.50 -9.60
C VAL A 195 7.98 -12.98 -9.05
N MET A 196 7.72 -13.24 -7.76
CA MET A 196 6.63 -12.61 -7.02
C MET A 196 7.23 -11.52 -6.13
N ALA A 197 6.95 -10.28 -6.47
CA ALA A 197 7.45 -9.13 -5.74
C ALA A 197 6.34 -8.50 -4.88
N LEU A 198 6.69 -8.13 -3.66
CA LEU A 198 5.76 -7.51 -2.72
C LEU A 198 5.14 -6.22 -3.23
N ASN A 199 5.84 -5.50 -4.12
CA ASN A 199 5.35 -4.25 -4.71
C ASN A 199 5.99 -4.01 -6.08
N ASP A 200 5.51 -2.97 -6.77
CA ASP A 200 5.98 -2.64 -8.12
C ASP A 200 7.43 -2.17 -8.14
N ARG A 201 7.90 -1.47 -7.12
CA ARG A 201 9.31 -1.02 -7.05
C ARG A 201 10.27 -2.19 -7.05
N ALA A 202 9.95 -3.24 -6.30
CA ALA A 202 10.74 -4.46 -6.28
C ALA A 202 10.63 -5.21 -7.62
N ALA A 203 9.44 -5.25 -8.23
CA ALA A 203 9.25 -5.86 -9.54
C ALA A 203 10.10 -5.17 -10.62
N ILE A 204 10.14 -3.85 -10.60
CA ILE A 204 10.96 -3.06 -11.53
C ILE A 204 12.45 -3.32 -11.31
N GLY A 205 12.87 -3.42 -10.05
CA GLY A 205 14.26 -3.78 -9.71
C GLY A 205 14.64 -5.15 -10.24
N ALA A 206 13.74 -6.13 -10.14
CA ALA A 206 13.95 -7.47 -10.68
C ALA A 206 14.07 -7.43 -12.21
N LEU A 207 13.20 -6.69 -12.88
CA LEU A 207 13.23 -6.53 -14.33
C LEU A 207 14.57 -5.97 -14.78
N ALA A 208 15.06 -4.91 -14.13
CA ALA A 208 16.33 -4.27 -14.46
C ALA A 208 17.51 -5.24 -14.29
N ALA A 209 17.55 -5.97 -13.17
CA ALA A 209 18.63 -6.94 -12.91
C ALA A 209 18.63 -8.08 -13.91
N ILE A 210 17.48 -8.61 -14.27
CA ILE A 210 17.33 -9.71 -15.23
C ILE A 210 17.76 -9.26 -16.63
N LYS A 211 17.35 -8.07 -17.07
CA LYS A 211 17.74 -7.52 -18.37
C LYS A 211 19.24 -7.29 -18.46
N ASN A 212 19.88 -6.84 -17.38
CA ASN A 212 21.32 -6.61 -17.34
C ASN A 212 22.13 -7.89 -17.51
N GLN A 213 21.55 -9.07 -17.21
CA GLN A 213 22.23 -10.35 -17.39
C GLN A 213 22.14 -10.91 -18.81
N GLY A 214 21.32 -10.32 -19.67
CA GLY A 214 21.16 -10.78 -21.05
C GLY A 214 20.64 -12.22 -21.17
N LEU A 215 19.83 -12.66 -20.23
CA LEU A 215 19.29 -14.03 -20.21
C LEU A 215 18.32 -14.26 -21.37
N ASP A 216 18.44 -15.41 -22.02
CA ASP A 216 17.61 -15.83 -23.15
C ASP A 216 16.44 -16.72 -22.71
N LYS A 217 15.96 -16.54 -21.50
CA LYS A 217 14.80 -17.26 -21.01
C LYS A 217 13.76 -16.31 -20.48
N LYS A 218 12.48 -16.68 -20.62
CA LYS A 218 11.40 -15.87 -20.09
C LYS A 218 11.27 -16.04 -18.57
N ILE A 219 11.23 -14.93 -17.87
CA ILE A 219 10.93 -14.88 -16.46
C ILE A 219 9.68 -14.00 -16.29
N SER A 220 8.62 -14.56 -15.70
CA SER A 220 7.36 -13.84 -15.47
C SER A 220 7.44 -13.09 -14.15
N ILE A 221 7.31 -11.76 -14.21
CA ILE A 221 7.46 -10.88 -13.04
C ILE A 221 6.11 -10.30 -12.66
N TYR A 222 5.75 -10.44 -11.37
CA TYR A 222 4.52 -9.89 -10.80
C TYR A 222 4.85 -8.86 -9.72
N GLY A 223 4.06 -7.80 -9.68
CA GLY A 223 4.13 -6.78 -8.63
C GLY A 223 2.78 -6.52 -7.98
N VAL A 224 2.76 -5.54 -7.09
CA VAL A 224 1.57 -5.02 -6.44
C VAL A 224 1.69 -3.51 -6.39
N ASP A 225 0.68 -2.82 -6.69
CA ASP A 225 0.31 -1.41 -6.58
C ASP A 225 -0.52 -0.95 -7.79
N GLY A 226 -0.23 -1.43 -8.98
CA GLY A 226 -0.81 -0.86 -10.20
C GLY A 226 -0.28 0.55 -10.46
N SER A 227 1.00 0.79 -10.16
CA SER A 227 1.63 2.10 -10.37
C SER A 227 1.66 2.47 -11.85
N PRO A 228 1.72 3.76 -12.19
CA PRO A 228 1.88 4.17 -13.58
C PRO A 228 3.09 3.53 -14.26
N ASP A 229 4.22 3.45 -13.55
CA ASP A 229 5.47 2.88 -14.11
C ASP A 229 5.29 1.41 -14.50
N ILE A 230 4.73 0.58 -13.60
CA ILE A 230 4.55 -0.85 -13.90
C ILE A 230 3.51 -1.07 -14.99
N LYS A 231 2.45 -0.25 -15.02
CA LYS A 231 1.42 -0.35 -16.05
C LYS A 231 2.00 0.00 -17.42
N ASN A 232 2.91 0.97 -17.48
CA ASN A 232 3.61 1.29 -18.72
C ASN A 232 4.48 0.12 -19.18
N PHE A 233 5.24 -0.50 -18.28
CA PHE A 233 6.02 -1.71 -18.62
C PHE A 233 5.12 -2.85 -19.07
N LEU A 234 4.00 -3.06 -18.41
CA LEU A 234 3.03 -4.09 -18.79
C LEU A 234 2.50 -3.89 -20.21
N ALA A 235 2.29 -2.63 -20.59
CA ALA A 235 1.81 -2.28 -21.93
C ALA A 235 2.90 -2.39 -23.01
N THR A 236 4.19 -2.27 -22.66
CA THR A 236 5.30 -2.15 -23.61
C THR A 236 6.27 -3.34 -23.62
N THR A 237 6.25 -4.21 -22.60
CA THR A 237 7.14 -5.38 -22.53
C THR A 237 6.35 -6.65 -22.22
N SER A 238 6.95 -7.82 -22.52
CA SER A 238 6.38 -9.13 -22.17
C SER A 238 6.92 -9.68 -20.84
N ASP A 239 7.87 -9.01 -20.21
CA ASP A 239 8.55 -9.50 -19.01
C ASP A 239 7.73 -9.26 -17.73
N ILE A 240 6.97 -8.17 -17.68
CA ILE A 240 6.01 -7.95 -16.60
C ILE A 240 4.73 -8.70 -16.94
N GLU A 241 4.35 -9.66 -16.09
CA GLU A 241 3.17 -10.48 -16.32
C GLU A 241 1.92 -9.86 -15.73
N GLY A 242 2.04 -9.21 -14.58
CA GLY A 242 0.91 -8.55 -13.95
C GLY A 242 1.29 -7.74 -12.72
N THR A 243 0.37 -6.90 -12.31
CA THR A 243 0.43 -6.19 -11.04
C THR A 243 -0.96 -6.21 -10.41
N VAL A 244 -1.03 -6.31 -9.09
CA VAL A 244 -2.32 -6.18 -8.41
C VAL A 244 -2.50 -4.71 -8.04
N ALA A 245 -3.50 -4.09 -8.64
CA ALA A 245 -3.76 -2.67 -8.48
C ALA A 245 -4.43 -2.36 -7.14
N GLN A 246 -3.85 -1.42 -6.41
CA GLN A 246 -4.47 -0.73 -5.30
C GLN A 246 -5.19 0.52 -5.84
N SER A 247 -6.18 1.02 -5.09
CA SER A 247 -6.89 2.24 -5.46
C SER A 247 -6.75 3.32 -4.39
N PRO A 248 -5.81 4.25 -4.54
CA PRO A 248 -5.72 5.39 -3.63
C PRO A 248 -6.99 6.27 -3.72
N ILE A 249 -7.65 6.31 -4.88
CA ILE A 249 -8.90 7.04 -5.06
C ILE A 249 -10.00 6.45 -4.18
N GLN A 250 -10.24 5.13 -4.25
CA GLN A 250 -11.24 4.47 -3.40
C GLN A 250 -10.89 4.56 -1.92
N MET A 251 -9.60 4.50 -1.59
CA MET A 251 -9.14 4.65 -0.21
C MET A 251 -9.48 6.04 0.32
N GLY A 252 -9.20 7.09 -0.46
CA GLY A 252 -9.56 8.47 -0.10
C GLY A 252 -11.06 8.66 0.07
N ARG A 253 -11.86 8.08 -0.82
CA ARG A 253 -13.34 8.12 -0.71
C ARG A 253 -13.83 7.43 0.56
N LYS A 254 -13.26 6.27 0.89
CA LYS A 254 -13.63 5.52 2.09
C LYS A 254 -13.31 6.31 3.35
N VAL A 255 -12.13 6.94 3.41
CA VAL A 255 -11.78 7.81 4.54
C VAL A 255 -12.81 8.92 4.71
N ALA A 256 -13.16 9.62 3.64
CA ALA A 256 -14.16 10.70 3.70
C ALA A 256 -15.53 10.19 4.17
N GLN A 257 -15.96 9.02 3.67
CA GLN A 257 -17.23 8.39 4.06
C GLN A 257 -17.24 8.05 5.56
N VAL A 258 -16.15 7.49 6.07
CA VAL A 258 -16.05 7.12 7.49
C VAL A 258 -16.04 8.37 8.37
N ILE A 259 -15.35 9.44 7.97
CA ILE A 259 -15.40 10.72 8.68
C ILE A 259 -16.84 11.21 8.80
N GLU A 260 -17.59 11.15 7.71
CA GLU A 260 -19.01 11.56 7.70
C GLU A 260 -19.83 10.71 8.67
N LEU A 261 -19.66 9.38 8.67
CA LEU A 261 -20.32 8.50 9.62
C LEU A 261 -19.99 8.87 11.07
N MET A 262 -18.73 9.14 11.36
CA MET A 262 -18.28 9.56 12.69
C MET A 262 -18.94 10.85 13.13
N GLN A 263 -19.03 11.85 12.25
CA GLN A 263 -19.60 13.16 12.54
C GLN A 263 -21.13 13.08 12.71
N GLU A 264 -21.78 12.15 12.05
CA GLU A 264 -23.22 11.91 12.18
C GLU A 264 -23.59 11.01 13.36
N GLY A 265 -22.59 10.52 14.10
CA GLY A 265 -22.81 9.58 15.20
C GLY A 265 -23.29 8.21 14.75
N LYS A 266 -23.07 7.86 13.49
CA LYS A 266 -23.44 6.56 12.93
C LYS A 266 -22.35 5.52 13.17
N SER A 267 -22.71 4.24 13.09
CA SER A 267 -21.76 3.15 13.26
C SER A 267 -20.85 3.01 12.04
N TYR A 268 -19.64 2.55 12.30
CA TYR A 268 -18.62 2.24 11.27
C TYR A 268 -17.84 1.01 11.74
N ASP A 269 -17.17 0.35 10.81
CA ASP A 269 -16.38 -0.85 11.11
C ASP A 269 -15.02 -0.49 11.70
N SER A 270 -14.45 -1.40 12.48
CA SER A 270 -13.09 -1.23 13.03
C SER A 270 -12.01 -1.41 11.95
N GLN A 271 -12.34 -2.05 10.83
CA GLN A 271 -11.45 -2.24 9.70
C GLN A 271 -12.24 -2.24 8.40
N TYR A 272 -11.65 -1.62 7.37
CA TYR A 272 -12.15 -1.68 6.00
C TYR A 272 -11.04 -2.19 5.10
N LEU A 273 -11.36 -3.20 4.30
CA LEU A 273 -10.46 -3.71 3.26
C LEU A 273 -10.89 -3.15 1.90
N ILE A 274 -10.01 -2.38 1.27
CA ILE A 274 -10.27 -1.84 -0.05
C ILE A 274 -9.95 -2.92 -1.09
N PRO A 275 -10.90 -3.26 -1.99
CA PRO A 275 -10.68 -4.29 -2.99
C PRO A 275 -9.49 -4.00 -3.88
N VAL A 276 -8.81 -5.06 -4.29
CA VAL A 276 -7.68 -5.02 -5.22
C VAL A 276 -8.01 -5.83 -6.47
N HIS A 277 -7.39 -5.49 -7.59
CA HIS A 277 -7.69 -6.11 -8.87
C HIS A 277 -6.40 -6.42 -9.62
N LEU A 278 -6.31 -7.61 -10.22
CA LEU A 278 -5.18 -7.97 -11.06
C LEU A 278 -5.26 -7.21 -12.38
N VAL A 279 -4.15 -6.57 -12.74
CA VAL A 279 -3.96 -5.92 -14.03
C VAL A 279 -2.91 -6.71 -14.81
N ASN A 280 -3.25 -7.15 -16.01
CA ASN A 280 -2.39 -7.90 -16.90
C ASN A 280 -2.61 -7.44 -18.34
N ARG A 281 -1.98 -8.10 -19.32
CA ARG A 281 -2.14 -7.71 -20.73
C ARG A 281 -3.57 -7.86 -21.24
N ASP A 282 -4.36 -8.75 -20.65
CA ASP A 282 -5.75 -8.97 -21.08
C ASP A 282 -6.66 -7.79 -20.75
N ASN A 283 -6.35 -7.04 -19.67
CA ASN A 283 -7.22 -5.95 -19.21
C ASN A 283 -6.53 -4.58 -19.07
N ILE A 284 -5.23 -4.47 -19.41
CA ILE A 284 -4.50 -3.20 -19.28
C ILE A 284 -5.16 -2.05 -20.04
N SER A 285 -5.87 -2.34 -21.14
CA SER A 285 -6.58 -1.33 -21.93
C SER A 285 -7.72 -0.66 -21.16
N GLN A 286 -8.18 -1.25 -20.07
CA GLN A 286 -9.23 -0.70 -19.22
C GLN A 286 -8.67 0.24 -18.14
N TYR A 287 -7.35 0.40 -18.06
CA TYR A 287 -6.68 1.20 -17.04
C TYR A 287 -5.89 2.35 -17.66
N THR A 288 -5.79 3.46 -16.93
CA THR A 288 -4.91 4.57 -17.28
C THR A 288 -3.47 4.21 -16.93
N VAL A 289 -2.56 4.28 -17.91
CA VAL A 289 -1.14 3.97 -17.68
C VAL A 289 -0.35 5.17 -17.14
N THR A 290 -0.92 6.37 -17.22
CA THR A 290 -0.24 7.62 -16.80
C THR A 290 -0.67 8.09 -15.41
N GLY A 291 -1.62 7.44 -14.76
CA GLY A 291 -2.13 7.80 -13.45
C GLY A 291 -2.55 6.58 -12.64
N TRP A 292 -3.09 6.85 -11.45
CA TRP A 292 -3.64 5.81 -10.57
C TRP A 292 -5.12 5.52 -10.89
N GLN A 293 -5.57 4.40 -10.41
CA GLN A 293 -6.96 3.94 -10.53
C GLN A 293 -7.75 4.11 -9.24
#